data_a9e101356f91c13d884bbfd6c3fe4322
#
_entry.id   a9e101356f91c13d884bbfd6c3fe4322
#
_cell.length_a   1.000
_cell.length_b   1.000
_cell.length_c   1.000
_cell.angle_alpha   90.00
_cell.angle_beta   90.00
_cell.angle_gamma   90.00
#
_symmetry.space_group_name_H-M   'P 1'
#
loop_
_entity.id
_entity.type
_entity.pdbx_description
1 polymer ?
#
loop_
_entity_poly.entity_id
_entity_poly.type
_entity_poly.pdbx_seq_one_letter_code
_entity_poly.pdbx_strand_id
1 'polypeptide(L)'
;MKNITVGELLNHTSGLDSFNPKQVSAKGKFSYSNYGYSLLGKVIEKVSNMKYSKYVEENIFKPLGMNNTRAEYNENIIQSYDNFLGFRTKYTSLKSKMNQKDGFFIPAGFISSSIEDMGKYLRFYLDKKNADYVSKMTVCSVEEKDNVYYGMGINVINQSDNIIYHHNGGTSSFLSDFYIYPALNVAFLVLTNTNDLLCMGPSYQFVTALQNFLMYNANNEYDGVDSSIFFFLHFTYDFIFLFIISIPITYLVITIVRKIKRKKYTWFNDIKGIIIFVFDVLILFILPIIILIYCFGINANLKFLTTNVKDLFFTIITVCVALWLNFIIKIVYVILYQKFNWENIENKDDKMDRLEFMNCE
;
A
#
# COMPACT_ATOMS: atom_id res chain seq x y z
N MET A 1 -7.83 5.09 26.97
CA MET A 1 -6.85 3.98 27.18
C MET A 1 -6.78 3.51 28.65
N LYS A 2 -7.84 3.72 29.43
CA LYS A 2 -7.87 3.23 30.82
C LYS A 2 -7.97 1.69 30.79
N ASN A 3 -7.11 1.01 31.54
CA ASN A 3 -7.11 -0.43 31.78
C ASN A 3 -6.63 -1.35 30.66
N ILE A 4 -5.68 -0.93 29.82
CA ILE A 4 -4.97 -1.84 28.90
C ILE A 4 -3.72 -2.36 29.64
N THR A 5 -3.54 -3.66 29.69
CA THR A 5 -2.39 -4.32 30.34
C THR A 5 -1.25 -4.55 29.34
N VAL A 6 -0.03 -4.75 29.86
CA VAL A 6 1.13 -5.12 29.05
C VAL A 6 0.89 -6.43 28.28
N GLY A 7 0.24 -7.42 28.91
CA GLY A 7 -0.11 -8.69 28.25
C GLY A 7 -1.05 -8.48 27.06
N GLU A 8 -2.08 -7.63 27.19
CA GLU A 8 -2.98 -7.32 26.08
C GLU A 8 -2.28 -6.59 24.92
N LEU A 9 -1.24 -5.81 25.19
CA LEU A 9 -0.42 -5.21 24.12
C LEU A 9 0.46 -6.26 23.45
N LEU A 10 1.10 -7.15 24.24
CA LEU A 10 2.01 -8.20 23.74
C LEU A 10 1.32 -9.19 22.82
N ASN A 11 0.09 -9.60 23.14
CA ASN A 11 -0.65 -10.61 22.39
C ASN A 11 -1.75 -10.05 21.47
N HIS A 12 -1.72 -8.73 21.20
CA HIS A 12 -2.67 -8.05 20.31
C HIS A 12 -4.14 -8.19 20.70
N THR A 13 -4.45 -8.23 22.00
CA THR A 13 -5.84 -8.29 22.49
C THR A 13 -6.33 -6.99 23.14
N SER A 14 -5.57 -5.92 23.02
CA SER A 14 -5.91 -4.59 23.54
C SER A 14 -7.10 -3.94 22.81
N GLY A 15 -7.40 -4.37 21.59
CA GLY A 15 -8.41 -3.77 20.72
C GLY A 15 -8.00 -2.43 20.10
N LEU A 16 -6.73 -2.02 20.23
CA LEU A 16 -6.23 -0.79 19.61
C LEU A 16 -6.08 -0.93 18.09
N ASP A 17 -6.31 0.17 17.38
CA ASP A 17 -6.00 0.31 15.97
C ASP A 17 -4.50 0.12 15.69
N SER A 18 -4.16 -0.29 14.47
CA SER A 18 -2.76 -0.57 14.12
C SER A 18 -1.86 0.66 14.15
N PHE A 19 -2.39 1.86 13.90
CA PHE A 19 -1.58 3.09 13.78
C PHE A 19 -2.06 4.25 14.65
N ASN A 20 -3.18 4.11 15.31
CA ASN A 20 -3.83 5.17 16.08
C ASN A 20 -4.20 4.70 17.49
N PRO A 21 -4.36 5.63 18.46
CA PRO A 21 -4.81 5.29 19.81
C PRO A 21 -6.32 4.99 19.90
N LYS A 22 -6.97 4.71 18.79
CA LYS A 22 -8.40 4.39 18.77
C LYS A 22 -8.61 2.92 19.09
N GLN A 23 -9.69 2.61 19.81
CA GLN A 23 -10.17 1.26 19.99
C GLN A 23 -11.07 0.89 18.81
N VAL A 24 -10.73 -0.17 18.08
CA VAL A 24 -11.41 -0.62 16.87
C VAL A 24 -12.00 -2.02 17.03
N SER A 25 -11.60 -2.76 18.06
CA SER A 25 -12.18 -4.06 18.40
C SER A 25 -12.39 -4.22 19.91
N ALA A 26 -13.15 -5.24 20.30
CA ALA A 26 -13.33 -5.59 21.71
C ALA A 26 -12.02 -6.12 22.29
N LYS A 27 -11.73 -5.77 23.56
CA LYS A 27 -10.63 -6.35 24.31
C LYS A 27 -10.80 -7.87 24.45
N GLY A 28 -9.69 -8.57 24.46
CA GLY A 28 -9.66 -10.03 24.54
C GLY A 28 -9.78 -10.74 23.18
N LYS A 29 -10.14 -10.04 22.09
CA LYS A 29 -10.11 -10.57 20.74
C LYS A 29 -8.81 -10.17 20.04
N PHE A 30 -8.26 -11.07 19.24
CA PHE A 30 -7.09 -10.77 18.42
C PHE A 30 -7.38 -9.60 17.46
N SER A 31 -6.53 -8.59 17.50
CA SER A 31 -6.56 -7.42 16.61
C SER A 31 -5.16 -6.83 16.53
N TYR A 32 -4.43 -7.18 15.48
CA TYR A 32 -3.04 -6.79 15.29
C TYR A 32 -2.85 -5.28 15.39
N SER A 33 -1.92 -4.83 16.25
CA SER A 33 -1.71 -3.43 16.53
C SER A 33 -0.23 -3.05 16.64
N ASN A 34 0.31 -2.40 15.61
CA ASN A 34 1.63 -1.78 15.65
C ASN A 34 1.69 -0.65 16.71
N TYR A 35 0.57 0.07 16.90
CA TYR A 35 0.47 1.08 17.95
C TYR A 35 0.66 0.47 19.34
N GLY A 36 0.09 -0.72 19.57
CA GLY A 36 0.29 -1.47 20.82
C GLY A 36 1.76 -1.78 21.09
N TYR A 37 2.50 -2.26 20.10
CA TYR A 37 3.95 -2.53 20.22
C TYR A 37 4.77 -1.26 20.38
N SER A 38 4.36 -0.16 19.77
CA SER A 38 4.97 1.15 20.01
C SER A 38 4.79 1.61 21.46
N LEU A 39 3.65 1.34 22.08
CA LEU A 39 3.43 1.59 23.51
C LEU A 39 4.30 0.70 24.39
N LEU A 40 4.54 -0.57 24.03
CA LEU A 40 5.49 -1.45 24.74
C LEU A 40 6.90 -0.85 24.73
N GLY A 41 7.33 -0.26 23.60
CA GLY A 41 8.58 0.50 23.57
C GLY A 41 8.61 1.63 24.59
N LYS A 42 7.50 2.38 24.73
CA LYS A 42 7.40 3.43 25.76
C LYS A 42 7.36 2.89 27.19
N VAL A 43 6.78 1.70 27.41
CA VAL A 43 6.87 1.00 28.70
C VAL A 43 8.31 0.66 29.03
N ILE A 44 9.07 0.10 28.07
CA ILE A 44 10.51 -0.21 28.25
C ILE A 44 11.29 1.08 28.62
N GLU A 45 11.10 2.17 27.89
CA GLU A 45 11.75 3.46 28.18
C GLU A 45 11.44 3.96 29.60
N LYS A 46 10.17 3.84 30.01
CA LYS A 46 9.73 4.30 31.33
C LYS A 46 10.31 3.46 32.45
N VAL A 47 10.37 2.15 32.30
CA VAL A 47 10.83 1.20 33.35
C VAL A 47 12.36 1.17 33.43
N SER A 48 13.04 1.22 32.28
CA SER A 48 14.52 1.15 32.25
C SER A 48 15.20 2.50 32.41
N ASN A 49 14.47 3.58 32.26
CA ASN A 49 15.01 4.95 32.16
C ASN A 49 16.04 5.12 31.02
N MET A 50 15.88 4.33 29.95
CA MET A 50 16.74 4.36 28.77
C MET A 50 15.89 4.57 27.52
N LYS A 51 16.46 5.16 26.45
CA LYS A 51 15.82 5.14 25.14
C LYS A 51 15.67 3.69 24.65
N TYR A 52 14.57 3.39 23.96
CA TYR A 52 14.30 2.05 23.44
C TYR A 52 15.47 1.50 22.60
N SER A 53 16.01 2.31 21.67
CA SER A 53 17.14 1.92 20.83
C SER A 53 18.36 1.48 21.65
N LYS A 54 18.69 2.25 22.67
CA LYS A 54 19.83 1.94 23.56
C LYS A 54 19.55 0.70 24.40
N TYR A 55 18.33 0.55 24.91
CA TYR A 55 17.96 -0.61 25.72
C TYR A 55 18.09 -1.93 24.94
N VAL A 56 17.54 -2.00 23.70
CA VAL A 56 17.61 -3.23 22.90
C VAL A 56 19.04 -3.49 22.40
N GLU A 57 19.80 -2.44 22.11
CA GLU A 57 21.20 -2.60 21.75
C GLU A 57 22.02 -3.24 22.89
N GLU A 58 21.90 -2.75 24.11
CA GLU A 58 22.69 -3.23 25.23
C GLU A 58 22.22 -4.59 25.76
N ASN A 59 20.89 -4.83 25.77
CA ASN A 59 20.32 -6.00 26.41
C ASN A 59 19.98 -7.15 25.45
N ILE A 60 19.93 -6.90 24.14
CA ILE A 60 19.60 -7.91 23.13
C ILE A 60 20.69 -7.99 22.07
N PHE A 61 20.97 -6.91 21.34
CA PHE A 61 21.85 -6.99 20.17
C PHE A 61 23.29 -7.32 20.54
N LYS A 62 23.90 -6.62 21.50
CA LYS A 62 25.25 -6.88 21.97
C LYS A 62 25.42 -8.28 22.57
N PRO A 63 24.54 -8.76 23.50
CA PRO A 63 24.65 -10.10 24.05
C PRO A 63 24.52 -11.21 22.99
N LEU A 64 23.75 -10.99 21.92
CA LEU A 64 23.63 -11.92 20.81
C LEU A 64 24.72 -11.73 19.74
N GLY A 65 25.58 -10.74 19.86
CA GLY A 65 26.59 -10.42 18.87
C GLY A 65 26.05 -9.84 17.55
N MET A 66 24.87 -9.19 17.61
CA MET A 66 24.18 -8.58 16.46
C MET A 66 24.75 -7.18 16.18
N ASN A 67 25.97 -7.13 15.65
CA ASN A 67 26.73 -5.88 15.52
C ASN A 67 26.21 -4.94 14.41
N ASN A 68 25.47 -5.48 13.43
CA ASN A 68 24.91 -4.74 12.29
C ASN A 68 23.40 -4.45 12.46
N THR A 69 22.88 -4.61 13.67
CA THR A 69 21.46 -4.39 13.99
C THR A 69 21.28 -3.07 14.71
N ARG A 70 20.28 -2.28 14.29
CA ARG A 70 19.98 -0.97 14.87
C ARG A 70 18.47 -0.77 15.04
N ALA A 71 18.07 -0.20 16.17
CA ALA A 71 16.71 0.24 16.44
C ALA A 71 16.55 1.76 16.24
N GLU A 72 17.25 2.29 15.26
CA GLU A 72 17.19 3.68 14.82
C GLU A 72 17.61 3.78 13.36
N TYR A 73 17.30 4.90 12.70
CA TYR A 73 17.75 5.10 11.33
C TYR A 73 19.29 5.25 11.31
N ASN A 74 19.93 4.54 10.41
CA ASN A 74 21.34 4.74 10.10
C ASN A 74 21.55 4.77 8.57
N GLU A 75 22.64 5.39 8.13
CA GLU A 75 22.93 5.58 6.69
C GLU A 75 23.44 4.31 6.01
N ASN A 76 23.77 3.27 6.77
CA ASN A 76 24.21 1.98 6.24
C ASN A 76 23.06 1.07 5.83
N ILE A 77 21.81 1.52 6.00
CA ILE A 77 20.65 0.76 5.50
C ILE A 77 20.72 0.70 3.97
N ILE A 78 20.70 -0.51 3.43
CA ILE A 78 20.72 -0.74 1.99
C ILE A 78 19.59 0.02 1.29
N GLN A 79 19.88 0.55 0.09
CA GLN A 79 18.86 1.20 -0.73
C GLN A 79 17.71 0.23 -1.01
N SER A 80 16.50 0.63 -0.65
CA SER A 80 15.29 -0.11 -0.96
C SER A 80 14.59 0.42 -2.20
N TYR A 81 13.74 -0.41 -2.77
CA TYR A 81 13.06 -0.16 -4.02
C TYR A 81 11.57 -0.39 -3.88
N ASP A 82 10.84 0.35 -4.68
CA ASP A 82 9.40 0.25 -4.89
C ASP A 82 9.17 0.02 -6.38
N ASN A 83 8.08 -0.63 -6.76
CA ASN A 83 7.70 -0.76 -8.16
C ASN A 83 6.76 0.38 -8.54
N PHE A 84 6.96 0.92 -9.74
CA PHE A 84 6.12 1.94 -10.33
C PHE A 84 5.96 1.67 -11.82
N LEU A 85 4.76 1.32 -12.26
CA LEU A 85 4.45 0.92 -13.65
C LEU A 85 5.43 -0.11 -14.20
N GLY A 86 5.73 -1.16 -13.43
CA GLY A 86 6.71 -2.20 -13.81
C GLY A 86 8.19 -1.78 -13.69
N PHE A 87 8.48 -0.52 -13.36
CA PHE A 87 9.85 -0.04 -13.19
C PHE A 87 10.26 -0.01 -11.73
N ARG A 88 11.47 -0.48 -11.44
CA ARG A 88 12.09 -0.39 -10.14
C ARG A 88 12.49 1.05 -9.83
N THR A 89 11.87 1.67 -8.84
CA THR A 89 12.18 3.02 -8.39
C THR A 89 12.78 3.03 -7.00
N LYS A 90 13.75 3.93 -6.76
CA LYS A 90 14.34 4.07 -5.44
C LYS A 90 13.32 4.59 -4.43
N TYR A 91 13.21 3.91 -3.28
CA TYR A 91 12.37 4.37 -2.18
C TYR A 91 13.14 5.36 -1.32
N THR A 92 12.63 6.59 -1.20
CA THR A 92 13.34 7.71 -0.54
C THR A 92 12.75 8.11 0.80
N SER A 93 11.59 7.57 1.17
CA SER A 93 10.85 8.01 2.36
C SER A 93 11.17 7.24 3.65
N LEU A 94 12.15 6.31 3.63
CA LEU A 94 12.44 5.45 4.79
C LEU A 94 12.88 6.26 6.02
N LYS A 95 13.82 7.20 5.85
CA LYS A 95 14.32 8.06 6.93
C LYS A 95 13.20 8.82 7.63
N SER A 96 12.31 9.42 6.87
CA SER A 96 11.19 10.17 7.43
C SER A 96 10.18 9.27 8.15
N LYS A 97 9.99 8.04 7.69
CA LYS A 97 9.10 7.07 8.35
C LYS A 97 9.69 6.55 9.66
N MET A 98 10.97 6.21 9.68
CA MET A 98 11.64 5.74 10.91
C MET A 98 11.69 6.83 11.98
N ASN A 99 11.93 8.08 11.59
CA ASN A 99 11.99 9.23 12.51
C ASN A 99 10.62 9.82 12.83
N GLN A 100 9.53 9.25 12.31
CA GLN A 100 8.19 9.76 12.59
C GLN A 100 7.85 9.66 14.08
N LYS A 101 7.39 10.76 14.67
CA LYS A 101 7.07 10.87 16.10
C LYS A 101 8.24 10.40 16.99
N ASP A 102 9.45 10.91 16.74
CA ASP A 102 10.66 10.58 17.49
C ASP A 102 10.95 9.06 17.58
N GLY A 103 10.71 8.36 16.49
CA GLY A 103 10.94 6.90 16.42
C GLY A 103 9.88 6.06 17.12
N PHE A 104 8.69 6.62 17.39
CA PHE A 104 7.61 5.93 18.11
C PHE A 104 7.26 4.55 17.54
N PHE A 105 7.34 4.35 16.23
CA PHE A 105 7.01 3.07 15.60
C PHE A 105 8.21 2.12 15.43
N ILE A 106 9.40 2.48 15.89
CA ILE A 106 10.57 1.58 15.82
C ILE A 106 10.32 0.25 16.53
N PRO A 107 9.73 0.21 17.76
CA PRO A 107 9.44 -1.04 18.44
C PRO A 107 8.46 -1.96 17.70
N ALA A 108 7.66 -1.40 16.81
CA ALA A 108 6.63 -2.14 16.08
C ALA A 108 7.12 -2.76 14.76
N GLY A 109 8.28 -2.32 14.20
CA GLY A 109 8.70 -2.89 12.92
C GLY A 109 9.79 -2.15 12.15
N PHE A 110 10.49 -1.19 12.76
CA PHE A 110 11.55 -0.44 12.08
C PHE A 110 12.96 -0.71 12.63
N ILE A 111 13.19 -1.91 13.16
CA ILE A 111 14.55 -2.39 13.44
C ILE A 111 15.18 -2.81 12.12
N SER A 112 16.38 -2.31 11.83
CA SER A 112 17.19 -2.73 10.67
C SER A 112 18.23 -3.75 11.11
N SER A 113 18.44 -4.80 10.31
CA SER A 113 19.36 -5.88 10.63
C SER A 113 20.01 -6.45 9.37
N SER A 114 21.07 -7.22 9.53
CA SER A 114 21.68 -8.05 8.48
C SER A 114 21.19 -9.49 8.57
N ILE A 115 21.41 -10.26 7.51
CA ILE A 115 21.05 -11.69 7.45
C ILE A 115 21.82 -12.49 8.51
N GLU A 116 23.11 -12.16 8.73
CA GLU A 116 23.95 -12.81 9.73
C GLU A 116 23.45 -12.55 11.16
N ASP A 117 23.07 -11.33 11.46
CA ASP A 117 22.59 -10.98 12.80
C ASP A 117 21.22 -11.59 13.08
N MET A 118 20.33 -11.59 12.10
CA MET A 118 19.06 -12.30 12.22
C MET A 118 19.26 -13.82 12.38
N GLY A 119 20.26 -14.40 11.71
CA GLY A 119 20.64 -15.80 11.94
C GLY A 119 21.05 -16.09 13.40
N LYS A 120 21.76 -15.14 14.05
CA LYS A 120 22.08 -15.25 15.50
C LYS A 120 20.81 -15.15 16.35
N TYR A 121 19.90 -14.25 16.00
CA TYR A 121 18.60 -14.10 16.68
C TYR A 121 17.75 -15.38 16.56
N LEU A 122 17.66 -16.00 15.39
CA LEU A 122 16.92 -17.25 15.21
C LEU A 122 17.57 -18.41 15.95
N ARG A 123 18.91 -18.46 16.02
CA ARG A 123 19.62 -19.45 16.83
C ARG A 123 19.28 -19.37 18.31
N PHE A 124 18.95 -18.18 18.84
CA PHE A 124 18.49 -18.03 20.22
C PHE A 124 17.28 -18.92 20.53
N TYR A 125 16.34 -19.04 19.58
CA TYR A 125 15.15 -19.90 19.75
C TYR A 125 15.45 -21.40 19.72
N LEU A 126 16.53 -21.81 19.05
CA LEU A 126 16.91 -23.23 18.92
C LEU A 126 17.87 -23.67 20.03
N ASP A 127 18.52 -22.73 20.71
CA ASP A 127 19.48 -23.05 21.76
C ASP A 127 18.76 -23.47 23.05
N LYS A 128 18.98 -24.74 23.49
CA LYS A 128 18.37 -25.32 24.68
C LYS A 128 18.57 -24.51 25.95
N LYS A 129 19.68 -23.74 26.06
CA LYS A 129 19.92 -22.88 27.23
C LYS A 129 18.87 -21.77 27.37
N ASN A 130 18.19 -21.41 26.29
CA ASN A 130 17.18 -20.36 26.24
C ASN A 130 15.76 -20.92 26.35
N ALA A 131 15.56 -22.19 26.53
CA ALA A 131 14.25 -22.86 26.50
C ALA A 131 13.22 -22.24 27.44
N ASP A 132 13.63 -21.75 28.62
CA ASP A 132 12.73 -21.06 29.56
C ASP A 132 12.24 -19.71 29.01
N TYR A 133 13.10 -18.95 28.34
CA TYR A 133 12.70 -17.71 27.68
C TYR A 133 11.79 -17.96 26.48
N VAL A 134 12.17 -18.93 25.64
CA VAL A 134 11.40 -19.28 24.44
C VAL A 134 10.00 -19.76 24.82
N SER A 135 9.90 -20.65 25.82
CA SER A 135 8.59 -21.12 26.29
C SER A 135 7.67 -20.02 26.77
N LYS A 136 8.20 -19.00 27.44
CA LYS A 136 7.43 -17.82 27.87
C LYS A 136 6.99 -16.96 26.69
N MET A 137 7.86 -16.77 25.69
CA MET A 137 7.55 -15.97 24.50
C MET A 137 6.55 -16.63 23.56
N THR A 138 6.53 -17.96 23.53
CA THR A 138 5.72 -18.76 22.61
C THR A 138 4.46 -19.36 23.25
N VAL A 139 4.04 -18.85 24.40
CA VAL A 139 2.74 -19.20 24.99
C VAL A 139 1.63 -18.83 23.99
N CYS A 140 0.78 -19.79 23.65
CA CYS A 140 -0.39 -19.60 22.83
C CYS A 140 -1.42 -18.73 23.57
N SER A 141 -1.28 -17.42 23.49
CA SER A 141 -2.08 -16.48 24.30
C SER A 141 -3.44 -16.21 23.68
N VAL A 142 -3.54 -16.18 22.35
CA VAL A 142 -4.78 -15.93 21.62
C VAL A 142 -4.70 -16.60 20.25
N GLU A 143 -5.80 -17.19 19.83
CA GLU A 143 -5.93 -17.75 18.50
C GLU A 143 -6.19 -16.63 17.50
N GLU A 144 -5.35 -16.54 16.46
CA GLU A 144 -5.50 -15.61 15.34
C GLU A 144 -6.42 -16.20 14.27
N LYS A 145 -6.18 -17.46 13.92
CA LYS A 145 -6.94 -18.27 12.96
C LYS A 145 -6.64 -19.75 13.23
N ASP A 146 -7.33 -20.63 12.55
CA ASP A 146 -7.23 -22.09 12.73
C ASP A 146 -5.79 -22.56 12.90
N ASN A 147 -5.48 -23.11 14.07
CA ASN A 147 -4.17 -23.64 14.46
C ASN A 147 -3.00 -22.62 14.49
N VAL A 148 -3.27 -21.34 14.35
CA VAL A 148 -2.28 -20.25 14.47
C VAL A 148 -2.59 -19.41 15.70
N TYR A 149 -1.68 -19.39 16.64
CA TYR A 149 -1.76 -18.63 17.89
C TYR A 149 -0.73 -17.53 17.90
N TYR A 150 -1.07 -16.40 18.52
CA TYR A 150 -0.12 -15.33 18.75
C TYR A 150 0.44 -15.42 20.18
N GLY A 151 1.76 -15.47 20.27
CA GLY A 151 2.50 -15.39 21.54
C GLY A 151 2.89 -13.95 21.87
N MET A 152 4.12 -13.75 22.32
CA MET A 152 4.66 -12.42 22.61
C MET A 152 5.57 -11.96 21.45
N GLY A 153 4.98 -11.43 20.37
CA GLY A 153 5.71 -10.99 19.19
C GLY A 153 6.07 -12.10 18.21
N ILE A 154 5.42 -13.26 18.29
CA ILE A 154 5.68 -14.38 17.42
C ILE A 154 4.41 -15.20 17.22
N ASN A 155 4.17 -15.68 16.00
CA ASN A 155 3.14 -16.66 15.71
C ASN A 155 3.61 -18.06 16.10
N VAL A 156 2.73 -18.83 16.71
CA VAL A 156 2.90 -20.23 17.05
C VAL A 156 1.92 -21.04 16.23
N ILE A 157 2.42 -21.78 15.26
CA ILE A 157 1.62 -22.58 14.33
C ILE A 157 1.67 -24.02 14.78
N ASN A 158 0.50 -24.60 15.06
CA ASN A 158 0.36 -26.01 15.40
C ASN A 158 0.01 -26.78 14.11
N GLN A 159 1.00 -27.47 13.54
CA GLN A 159 0.81 -28.27 12.32
C GLN A 159 1.02 -29.76 12.64
N SER A 160 -0.06 -30.50 12.77
CA SER A 160 -0.03 -31.91 13.18
C SER A 160 0.74 -32.09 14.51
N ASP A 161 1.85 -32.81 14.50
CA ASP A 161 2.69 -33.03 15.70
C ASP A 161 3.86 -32.03 15.83
N ASN A 162 3.90 -30.99 14.96
CA ASN A 162 5.00 -30.02 14.91
C ASN A 162 4.53 -28.63 15.32
N ILE A 163 5.33 -27.98 16.13
CA ILE A 163 5.19 -26.56 16.46
C ILE A 163 6.17 -25.79 15.58
N ILE A 164 5.68 -24.74 14.92
CA ILE A 164 6.48 -23.86 14.09
C ILE A 164 6.34 -22.45 14.65
N TYR A 165 7.45 -21.75 14.84
CA TYR A 165 7.44 -20.33 15.17
C TYR A 165 7.67 -19.51 13.91
N HIS A 166 6.89 -18.47 13.74
CA HIS A 166 6.89 -17.65 12.53
C HIS A 166 6.62 -16.20 12.84
N HIS A 167 7.23 -15.31 12.11
CA HIS A 167 6.77 -13.93 11.96
C HIS A 167 7.24 -13.37 10.63
N ASN A 168 6.39 -12.57 10.00
CA ASN A 168 6.73 -11.80 8.82
C ASN A 168 6.74 -10.30 9.12
N GLY A 169 7.39 -9.53 8.27
CA GLY A 169 7.43 -8.08 8.34
C GLY A 169 7.39 -7.45 6.96
N GLY A 170 6.58 -6.41 6.82
CA GLY A 170 6.48 -5.66 5.57
C GLY A 170 6.49 -4.16 5.82
N THR A 171 7.35 -3.46 5.12
CA THR A 171 7.28 -2.02 4.92
C THR A 171 6.94 -1.74 3.47
N SER A 172 6.84 -0.48 3.08
CA SER A 172 6.57 -0.13 1.67
C SER A 172 7.68 -0.58 0.70
N SER A 173 8.85 -0.99 1.20
CA SER A 173 10.01 -1.27 0.35
C SER A 173 10.94 -2.36 0.88
N PHE A 174 10.61 -2.98 2.00
CA PHE A 174 11.31 -4.13 2.55
C PHE A 174 10.31 -5.21 2.95
N LEU A 175 10.70 -6.45 2.77
CA LEU A 175 10.02 -7.61 3.30
C LEU A 175 11.01 -8.45 4.11
N SER A 176 10.54 -8.97 5.23
CA SER A 176 11.24 -9.97 6.03
C SER A 176 10.30 -11.10 6.36
N ASP A 177 10.81 -12.32 6.40
CA ASP A 177 10.02 -13.48 6.81
C ASP A 177 10.94 -14.52 7.40
N PHE A 178 10.53 -15.16 8.52
CA PHE A 178 11.30 -16.25 9.11
C PHE A 178 10.41 -17.34 9.67
N TYR A 179 10.95 -18.56 9.64
CA TYR A 179 10.35 -19.75 10.21
C TYR A 179 11.38 -20.47 11.06
N ILE A 180 10.93 -21.00 12.20
CA ILE A 180 11.74 -21.80 13.12
C ILE A 180 11.01 -23.11 13.36
N TYR A 181 11.70 -24.21 13.15
CA TYR A 181 11.24 -25.59 13.35
C TYR A 181 12.01 -26.20 14.49
N PRO A 182 11.57 -26.06 15.76
CA PRO A 182 12.31 -26.56 16.91
C PRO A 182 12.55 -28.08 16.87
N ALA A 183 11.55 -28.86 16.41
CA ALA A 183 11.66 -30.31 16.30
C ALA A 183 12.76 -30.75 15.31
N LEU A 184 13.01 -29.97 14.26
CA LEU A 184 14.05 -30.24 13.27
C LEU A 184 15.38 -29.56 13.61
N ASN A 185 15.42 -28.70 14.62
CA ASN A 185 16.54 -27.82 14.94
C ASN A 185 16.99 -26.98 13.75
N VAL A 186 16.04 -26.48 12.96
CA VAL A 186 16.26 -25.67 11.74
C VAL A 186 15.50 -24.36 11.84
N ALA A 187 16.11 -23.29 11.34
CA ALA A 187 15.44 -22.03 11.09
C ALA A 187 15.93 -21.44 9.78
N PHE A 188 15.06 -20.72 9.09
CA PHE A 188 15.43 -19.95 7.93
C PHE A 188 14.77 -18.57 7.95
N LEU A 189 15.36 -17.64 7.23
CA LEU A 189 14.80 -16.31 7.04
C LEU A 189 15.08 -15.77 5.63
N VAL A 190 14.22 -14.89 5.20
CA VAL A 190 14.35 -14.15 3.94
C VAL A 190 14.26 -12.66 4.25
N LEU A 191 15.22 -11.89 3.74
CA LEU A 191 15.22 -10.43 3.80
C LEU A 191 15.29 -9.90 2.38
N THR A 192 14.39 -9.00 2.01
CA THR A 192 14.41 -8.34 0.71
C THR A 192 14.39 -6.82 0.85
N ASN A 193 15.05 -6.12 -0.03
CA ASN A 193 15.04 -4.65 -0.11
C ASN A 193 14.04 -4.14 -1.17
N THR A 194 13.04 -4.94 -1.45
CA THR A 194 11.89 -4.58 -2.28
C THR A 194 10.64 -5.19 -1.69
N ASN A 195 9.53 -4.48 -1.78
CA ASN A 195 8.21 -4.99 -1.44
C ASN A 195 7.20 -4.43 -2.43
N ASP A 196 6.29 -5.27 -2.89
CA ASP A 196 5.18 -4.87 -3.74
C ASP A 196 3.87 -5.18 -3.02
N LEU A 197 3.19 -4.12 -2.59
CA LEU A 197 1.96 -4.25 -1.80
C LEU A 197 0.77 -4.76 -2.65
N LEU A 198 0.83 -4.58 -3.96
CA LEU A 198 -0.25 -4.97 -4.87
C LEU A 198 -0.03 -6.37 -5.45
N CYS A 199 1.22 -6.74 -5.62
CA CYS A 199 1.62 -8.05 -6.09
C CYS A 199 2.42 -8.75 -5.00
N MET A 200 1.82 -9.15 -3.90
CA MET A 200 2.47 -9.86 -2.77
C MET A 200 3.15 -11.18 -3.21
N GLY A 201 3.79 -11.11 -4.36
CA GLY A 201 4.10 -12.23 -5.14
C GLY A 201 5.48 -12.84 -4.91
N PRO A 202 6.54 -12.43 -5.59
CA PRO A 202 7.74 -13.23 -5.71
C PRO A 202 8.42 -13.53 -4.39
N SER A 203 8.39 -12.59 -3.43
CA SER A 203 9.05 -12.78 -2.14
C SER A 203 8.32 -13.79 -1.25
N TYR A 204 6.98 -13.72 -1.18
CA TYR A 204 6.19 -14.70 -0.42
C TYR A 204 6.23 -16.09 -1.05
N GLN A 205 6.28 -16.19 -2.36
CA GLN A 205 6.43 -17.47 -3.04
C GLN A 205 7.79 -18.08 -2.82
N PHE A 206 8.85 -17.28 -2.85
CA PHE A 206 10.19 -17.78 -2.53
C PHE A 206 10.23 -18.34 -1.11
N VAL A 207 9.59 -17.67 -0.15
CA VAL A 207 9.45 -18.16 1.21
C VAL A 207 8.66 -19.47 1.25
N THR A 208 7.51 -19.54 0.59
CA THR A 208 6.70 -20.76 0.51
C THR A 208 7.44 -21.89 -0.19
N ALA A 209 8.18 -21.59 -1.25
CA ALA A 209 9.01 -22.54 -1.96
C ALA A 209 10.11 -23.12 -1.06
N LEU A 210 10.81 -22.23 -0.36
CA LEU A 210 11.86 -22.65 0.59
C LEU A 210 11.28 -23.47 1.73
N GLN A 211 10.11 -23.10 2.24
CA GLN A 211 9.38 -23.85 3.25
C GLN A 211 9.02 -25.27 2.76
N ASN A 212 8.45 -25.38 1.58
CA ASN A 212 8.10 -26.67 0.97
C ASN A 212 9.34 -27.54 0.75
N PHE A 213 10.43 -26.96 0.23
CA PHE A 213 11.69 -27.65 0.04
C PHE A 213 12.24 -28.22 1.36
N LEU A 214 12.22 -27.45 2.44
CA LEU A 214 12.73 -27.86 3.75
C LEU A 214 11.84 -28.89 4.44
N MET A 215 10.50 -28.81 4.23
CA MET A 215 9.54 -29.67 4.94
C MET A 215 9.25 -30.99 4.26
N TYR A 216 9.27 -31.04 2.92
CA TYR A 216 8.80 -32.20 2.16
C TYR A 216 9.91 -33.04 1.52
N ASN A 217 11.16 -32.80 1.88
CA ASN A 217 12.35 -33.48 1.36
C ASN A 217 12.64 -33.26 -0.14
N ALA A 218 13.90 -33.04 -0.45
CA ALA A 218 14.44 -32.75 -1.77
C ALA A 218 14.18 -33.84 -2.86
N ASN A 219 13.52 -34.93 -2.52
CA ASN A 219 13.22 -36.05 -3.42
C ASN A 219 11.87 -35.94 -4.14
N ASN A 220 10.99 -35.05 -3.73
CA ASN A 220 9.85 -34.70 -4.56
C ASN A 220 10.32 -33.62 -5.54
N GLU A 221 10.19 -33.89 -6.82
CA GLU A 221 10.39 -32.88 -7.85
C GLU A 221 9.67 -31.62 -7.43
N TYR A 222 10.45 -30.62 -6.99
CA TYR A 222 9.94 -29.31 -6.69
C TYR A 222 9.54 -28.71 -8.03
N ASP A 223 8.27 -28.79 -8.35
CA ASP A 223 7.69 -27.94 -9.39
C ASP A 223 7.92 -26.50 -8.95
N GLY A 224 8.99 -25.94 -9.45
CA GLY A 224 9.45 -24.60 -9.08
C GLY A 224 8.31 -23.61 -9.08
N VAL A 225 8.36 -22.62 -8.21
CA VAL A 225 7.37 -21.54 -8.24
C VAL A 225 7.28 -21.07 -9.68
N ASP A 226 6.14 -21.26 -10.30
CA ASP A 226 5.93 -20.76 -11.65
C ASP A 226 5.94 -19.23 -11.63
N SER A 227 7.14 -18.68 -11.76
CA SER A 227 7.35 -17.24 -11.83
C SER A 227 6.58 -16.59 -12.97
N SER A 228 6.14 -17.39 -13.97
CA SER A 228 5.35 -16.91 -15.09
C SER A 228 3.99 -16.41 -14.66
N ILE A 229 3.35 -17.04 -13.65
CA ILE A 229 2.07 -16.58 -13.10
C ILE A 229 2.21 -15.18 -12.49
N PHE A 230 3.31 -14.89 -11.82
CA PHE A 230 3.52 -13.57 -11.18
C PHE A 230 3.95 -12.51 -12.15
N PHE A 231 4.81 -12.87 -13.09
CA PHE A 231 5.10 -12.02 -14.23
C PHE A 231 3.82 -11.68 -14.98
N PHE A 232 2.96 -12.70 -15.22
CA PHE A 232 1.66 -12.51 -15.86
C PHE A 232 0.70 -11.66 -15.02
N LEU A 233 0.61 -11.87 -13.71
CA LEU A 233 -0.24 -11.06 -12.82
C LEU A 233 0.24 -9.61 -12.74
N HIS A 234 1.54 -9.39 -12.59
CA HIS A 234 2.12 -8.06 -12.57
C HIS A 234 1.91 -7.34 -13.92
N PHE A 235 2.18 -8.02 -15.01
CA PHE A 235 1.96 -7.51 -16.37
C PHE A 235 0.47 -7.25 -16.65
N THR A 236 -0.42 -8.13 -16.20
CA THR A 236 -1.88 -7.95 -16.32
C THR A 236 -2.34 -6.74 -15.53
N TYR A 237 -1.79 -6.52 -14.36
CA TYR A 237 -2.10 -5.37 -13.52
C TYR A 237 -1.68 -4.06 -14.20
N ASP A 238 -0.46 -3.97 -14.70
CA ASP A 238 0.04 -2.83 -15.47
C ASP A 238 -0.80 -2.59 -16.73
N PHE A 239 -1.21 -3.65 -17.43
CA PHE A 239 -2.13 -3.56 -18.56
C PHE A 239 -3.50 -3.02 -18.18
N ILE A 240 -4.07 -3.46 -17.07
CA ILE A 240 -5.34 -2.95 -16.56
C ILE A 240 -5.24 -1.44 -16.28
N PHE A 241 -4.15 -0.98 -15.66
CA PHE A 241 -3.91 0.44 -15.43
C PHE A 241 -3.79 1.23 -16.73
N LEU A 242 -2.97 0.76 -17.66
CA LEU A 242 -2.81 1.40 -18.98
C LEU A 242 -4.14 1.44 -19.73
N PHE A 243 -4.94 0.37 -19.65
CA PHE A 243 -6.27 0.32 -20.24
C PHE A 243 -7.21 1.36 -19.62
N ILE A 244 -7.27 1.43 -18.28
CA ILE A 244 -8.11 2.42 -17.56
C ILE A 244 -7.70 3.85 -17.94
N ILE A 245 -6.40 4.14 -18.01
CA ILE A 245 -5.88 5.46 -18.44
C ILE A 245 -6.19 5.75 -19.92
N SER A 246 -6.17 4.73 -20.77
CA SER A 246 -6.41 4.88 -22.19
C SER A 246 -7.84 5.32 -22.53
N ILE A 247 -8.83 4.92 -21.73
CA ILE A 247 -10.25 5.23 -21.96
C ILE A 247 -10.50 6.75 -22.02
N PRO A 248 -10.18 7.56 -20.99
CA PRO A 248 -10.43 9.00 -21.02
C PRO A 248 -9.54 9.72 -22.05
N ILE A 249 -8.33 9.22 -22.31
CA ILE A 249 -7.45 9.76 -23.34
C ILE A 249 -8.04 9.53 -24.74
N THR A 250 -8.50 8.32 -25.02
CA THR A 250 -9.17 7.97 -26.29
C THR A 250 -10.41 8.82 -26.49
N TYR A 251 -11.22 8.98 -25.45
CA TYR A 251 -12.40 9.82 -25.49
C TYR A 251 -12.05 11.30 -25.76
N LEU A 252 -10.99 11.80 -25.16
CA LEU A 252 -10.44 13.14 -25.42
C LEU A 252 -10.03 13.29 -26.90
N VAL A 253 -9.26 12.34 -27.43
CA VAL A 253 -8.83 12.33 -28.84
C VAL A 253 -10.03 12.31 -29.79
N ILE A 254 -11.02 11.45 -29.53
CA ILE A 254 -12.25 11.39 -30.32
C ILE A 254 -12.99 12.73 -30.30
N THR A 255 -13.07 13.37 -29.13
CA THR A 255 -13.72 14.69 -28.98
C THR A 255 -13.00 15.76 -29.81
N ILE A 256 -11.66 15.79 -29.78
CA ILE A 256 -10.84 16.70 -30.56
C ILE A 256 -11.00 16.43 -32.06
N VAL A 257 -10.94 15.18 -32.51
CA VAL A 257 -11.10 14.79 -33.92
C VAL A 257 -12.51 15.16 -34.46
N ARG A 258 -13.56 14.94 -33.67
CA ARG A 258 -14.92 15.33 -34.01
C ARG A 258 -15.05 16.86 -34.16
N LYS A 259 -14.36 17.63 -33.28
CA LYS A 259 -14.26 19.06 -33.37
C LYS A 259 -13.59 19.51 -34.66
N ILE A 260 -12.43 18.95 -35.00
CA ILE A 260 -11.68 19.28 -36.24
C ILE A 260 -12.54 18.99 -37.50
N LYS A 261 -13.30 17.89 -37.47
CA LYS A 261 -14.20 17.50 -38.57
C LYS A 261 -15.51 18.30 -38.63
N ARG A 262 -15.64 19.35 -37.81
CA ARG A 262 -16.82 20.28 -37.77
C ARG A 262 -18.18 19.56 -37.62
N LYS A 263 -18.24 18.41 -36.95
CA LYS A 263 -19.52 17.76 -36.65
C LYS A 263 -20.20 18.53 -35.54
N LYS A 264 -21.44 18.96 -35.76
CA LYS A 264 -22.27 19.74 -34.83
C LYS A 264 -22.40 19.00 -33.50
N TYR A 265 -22.08 19.69 -32.43
CA TYR A 265 -22.31 19.25 -31.06
C TYR A 265 -23.46 20.06 -30.49
N THR A 266 -24.61 19.45 -30.23
CA THR A 266 -25.81 20.17 -29.80
C THR A 266 -26.27 19.62 -28.46
N TRP A 267 -25.89 20.27 -27.35
CA TRP A 267 -26.40 19.86 -26.03
C TRP A 267 -27.85 20.34 -25.77
N PHE A 268 -28.27 21.45 -26.36
CA PHE A 268 -29.52 22.11 -26.01
C PHE A 268 -30.56 22.18 -27.12
N ASN A 269 -30.34 21.57 -28.26
CA ASN A 269 -31.26 21.67 -29.41
C ASN A 269 -32.40 20.63 -29.38
N ASP A 270 -32.25 19.58 -28.60
CA ASP A 270 -33.26 18.52 -28.44
C ASP A 270 -33.10 17.77 -27.09
N ILE A 271 -34.08 16.95 -26.75
CA ILE A 271 -34.06 16.14 -25.51
C ILE A 271 -32.84 15.26 -25.44
N LYS A 272 -32.36 14.72 -26.58
CA LYS A 272 -31.15 13.86 -26.62
C LYS A 272 -29.90 14.66 -26.25
N GLY A 273 -29.78 15.88 -26.71
CA GLY A 273 -28.69 16.79 -26.36
C GLY A 273 -28.67 17.14 -24.88
N ILE A 274 -29.85 17.37 -24.27
CA ILE A 274 -29.99 17.63 -22.84
C ILE A 274 -29.57 16.40 -22.02
N ILE A 275 -30.00 15.19 -22.43
CA ILE A 275 -29.61 13.95 -21.77
C ILE A 275 -28.09 13.77 -21.84
N ILE A 276 -27.45 14.00 -22.99
CA ILE A 276 -26.00 13.93 -23.15
C ILE A 276 -25.31 14.95 -22.24
N PHE A 277 -25.81 16.18 -22.15
CA PHE A 277 -25.23 17.19 -21.25
C PHE A 277 -25.29 16.76 -19.80
N VAL A 278 -26.43 16.26 -19.33
CA VAL A 278 -26.58 15.75 -17.94
C VAL A 278 -25.60 14.61 -17.69
N PHE A 279 -25.44 13.70 -18.64
CA PHE A 279 -24.52 12.58 -18.54
C PHE A 279 -23.05 13.07 -18.51
N ASP A 280 -22.71 14.04 -19.34
CA ASP A 280 -21.38 14.66 -19.34
C ASP A 280 -21.07 15.37 -18.02
N VAL A 281 -22.03 16.08 -17.43
CA VAL A 281 -21.87 16.70 -16.10
C VAL A 281 -21.67 15.64 -15.04
N LEU A 282 -22.47 14.59 -15.04
CA LEU A 282 -22.35 13.52 -14.03
C LEU A 282 -21.03 12.76 -14.13
N ILE A 283 -20.63 12.35 -15.32
CA ILE A 283 -19.46 11.49 -15.53
C ILE A 283 -18.16 12.29 -15.61
N LEU A 284 -18.16 13.41 -16.37
CA LEU A 284 -16.93 14.12 -16.63
C LEU A 284 -16.60 15.17 -15.56
N PHE A 285 -17.59 15.67 -14.84
CA PHE A 285 -17.38 16.72 -13.83
C PHE A 285 -17.59 16.23 -12.41
N ILE A 286 -18.74 15.61 -12.10
CA ILE A 286 -19.11 15.21 -10.72
C ILE A 286 -18.35 13.96 -10.27
N LEU A 287 -18.25 12.93 -11.11
CA LEU A 287 -17.59 11.68 -10.76
C LEU A 287 -16.12 11.86 -10.33
N PRO A 288 -15.27 12.63 -11.02
CA PRO A 288 -13.93 12.93 -10.54
C PRO A 288 -13.90 13.60 -9.16
N ILE A 289 -14.85 14.51 -8.88
CA ILE A 289 -14.96 15.15 -7.57
C ILE A 289 -15.28 14.12 -6.49
N ILE A 290 -16.24 13.22 -6.74
CA ILE A 290 -16.60 12.14 -5.80
C ILE A 290 -15.39 11.24 -5.55
N ILE A 291 -14.67 10.84 -6.60
CA ILE A 291 -13.47 10.00 -6.48
C ILE A 291 -12.41 10.72 -5.62
N LEU A 292 -12.16 11.99 -5.89
CA LEU A 292 -11.19 12.78 -5.11
C LEU A 292 -11.63 12.97 -3.66
N ILE A 293 -12.91 13.28 -3.41
CA ILE A 293 -13.45 13.39 -2.04
C ILE A 293 -13.29 12.06 -1.31
N TYR A 294 -13.58 10.93 -1.96
CA TYR A 294 -13.38 9.61 -1.37
C TYR A 294 -11.91 9.34 -1.05
N CYS A 295 -11.01 9.66 -1.96
CA CYS A 295 -9.56 9.51 -1.75
C CYS A 295 -8.98 10.49 -0.71
N PHE A 296 -9.47 11.74 -0.66
CA PHE A 296 -9.00 12.78 0.26
C PHE A 296 -9.75 12.79 1.60
N GLY A 297 -11.03 12.43 1.62
CA GLY A 297 -11.89 12.47 2.81
C GLY A 297 -11.52 11.41 3.86
N ILE A 298 -10.80 10.38 3.47
CA ILE A 298 -10.22 9.39 4.37
C ILE A 298 -8.75 9.76 4.56
N ASN A 299 -8.45 10.65 5.49
CA ASN A 299 -7.12 11.23 5.76
C ASN A 299 -5.96 10.23 5.88
N ALA A 300 -6.25 8.95 6.17
CA ALA A 300 -5.28 7.86 6.15
C ALA A 300 -4.93 7.40 4.71
N ASN A 301 -5.85 7.52 3.77
CA ASN A 301 -5.73 6.89 2.46
C ASN A 301 -4.87 7.69 1.48
N LEU A 302 -4.88 9.03 1.51
CA LEU A 302 -4.04 9.81 0.59
C LEU A 302 -2.55 9.56 0.86
N LYS A 303 -2.14 9.61 2.13
CA LYS A 303 -0.75 9.30 2.51
C LYS A 303 -0.41 7.85 2.21
N PHE A 304 -1.35 6.93 2.41
CA PHE A 304 -1.18 5.52 2.03
C PHE A 304 -1.02 5.36 0.53
N LEU A 305 -1.90 5.94 -0.28
CA LEU A 305 -1.87 5.87 -1.74
C LEU A 305 -0.57 6.46 -2.31
N THR A 306 -0.17 7.66 -1.86
CA THR A 306 1.03 8.33 -2.36
C THR A 306 2.34 7.66 -1.95
N THR A 307 2.33 6.85 -0.91
CA THR A 307 3.55 6.23 -0.38
C THR A 307 3.64 4.73 -0.61
N ASN A 308 2.51 4.03 -0.71
CA ASN A 308 2.49 2.57 -0.78
C ASN A 308 1.88 2.04 -2.09
N VAL A 309 1.06 2.84 -2.78
CA VAL A 309 0.36 2.44 -4.00
C VAL A 309 0.39 3.61 -4.98
N LYS A 310 1.59 4.04 -5.37
CA LYS A 310 1.81 5.22 -6.22
C LYS A 310 1.11 5.09 -7.57
N ASP A 311 1.13 3.91 -8.17
CA ASP A 311 0.53 3.63 -9.47
C ASP A 311 -0.97 3.91 -9.45
N LEU A 312 -1.67 3.42 -8.41
CA LEU A 312 -3.09 3.68 -8.22
C LEU A 312 -3.37 5.18 -8.02
N PHE A 313 -2.53 5.87 -7.23
CA PHE A 313 -2.66 7.31 -7.02
C PHE A 313 -2.53 8.09 -8.32
N PHE A 314 -1.45 7.85 -9.09
CA PHE A 314 -1.23 8.53 -10.36
C PHE A 314 -2.30 8.17 -11.39
N THR A 315 -2.78 6.93 -11.40
CA THR A 315 -3.90 6.52 -12.26
C THR A 315 -5.16 7.29 -11.95
N ILE A 316 -5.56 7.39 -10.68
CA ILE A 316 -6.74 8.13 -10.24
C ILE A 316 -6.63 9.61 -10.67
N ILE A 317 -5.50 10.26 -10.39
CA ILE A 317 -5.28 11.66 -10.76
C ILE A 317 -5.34 11.83 -12.28
N THR A 318 -4.67 10.97 -13.04
CA THR A 318 -4.64 11.06 -14.52
C THR A 318 -6.03 10.90 -15.11
N VAL A 319 -6.82 9.95 -14.61
CA VAL A 319 -8.21 9.76 -15.04
C VAL A 319 -9.06 10.98 -14.71
N CYS A 320 -8.98 11.52 -13.50
CA CYS A 320 -9.73 12.72 -13.11
C CYS A 320 -9.38 13.94 -13.97
N VAL A 321 -8.09 14.17 -14.19
CA VAL A 321 -7.61 15.27 -15.04
C VAL A 321 -8.08 15.11 -16.49
N ALA A 322 -7.99 13.92 -17.06
CA ALA A 322 -8.43 13.64 -18.42
C ALA A 322 -9.95 13.81 -18.58
N LEU A 323 -10.76 13.42 -17.60
CA LEU A 323 -12.21 13.63 -17.60
C LEU A 323 -12.56 15.13 -17.54
N TRP A 324 -11.91 15.90 -16.68
CA TRP A 324 -12.11 17.36 -16.60
C TRP A 324 -11.67 18.08 -17.88
N LEU A 325 -10.54 17.72 -18.46
CA LEU A 325 -10.11 18.27 -19.74
C LEU A 325 -11.13 18.00 -20.85
N ASN A 326 -11.71 16.78 -20.89
CA ASN A 326 -12.81 16.48 -21.81
C ASN A 326 -14.01 17.40 -21.61
N PHE A 327 -14.42 17.62 -20.38
CA PHE A 327 -15.55 18.49 -20.05
C PHE A 327 -15.28 19.94 -20.48
N ILE A 328 -14.11 20.49 -20.14
CA ILE A 328 -13.70 21.85 -20.51
C ILE A 328 -13.69 22.04 -22.05
N ILE A 329 -13.10 21.07 -22.77
CA ILE A 329 -13.06 21.15 -24.25
C ILE A 329 -14.46 21.13 -24.83
N LYS A 330 -15.39 20.35 -24.29
CA LYS A 330 -16.80 20.35 -24.72
C LYS A 330 -17.47 21.71 -24.48
N ILE A 331 -17.31 22.30 -23.28
CA ILE A 331 -17.84 23.60 -22.93
C ILE A 331 -17.30 24.70 -23.89
N VAL A 332 -15.97 24.75 -24.02
CA VAL A 332 -15.32 25.73 -24.91
C VAL A 332 -15.83 25.60 -26.34
N TYR A 333 -16.01 24.37 -26.84
CA TYR A 333 -16.53 24.11 -28.15
C TYR A 333 -17.96 24.64 -28.32
N VAL A 334 -18.84 24.39 -27.36
CA VAL A 334 -20.23 24.88 -27.43
C VAL A 334 -20.29 26.39 -27.40
N ILE A 335 -19.49 27.03 -26.53
CA ILE A 335 -19.44 28.52 -26.46
C ILE A 335 -18.94 29.10 -27.77
N LEU A 336 -17.84 28.60 -28.33
CA LEU A 336 -17.28 29.09 -29.58
C LEU A 336 -18.22 28.85 -30.77
N TYR A 337 -18.94 27.71 -30.77
CA TYR A 337 -19.90 27.41 -31.83
C TYR A 337 -21.14 28.33 -31.78
N GLN A 338 -21.64 28.61 -30.56
CA GLN A 338 -22.75 29.57 -30.40
C GLN A 338 -22.32 30.96 -30.84
N LYS A 339 -21.17 31.46 -30.40
CA LYS A 339 -20.66 32.76 -30.78
C LYS A 339 -20.54 32.90 -32.32
N PHE A 340 -19.98 31.92 -33.01
CA PHE A 340 -19.85 31.89 -34.45
C PHE A 340 -21.20 31.90 -35.18
N ASN A 341 -22.21 31.22 -34.62
CA ASN A 341 -23.55 31.22 -35.20
C ASN A 341 -24.25 32.60 -35.02
N TRP A 342 -24.09 33.26 -33.88
CA TRP A 342 -24.63 34.61 -33.66
C TRP A 342 -24.00 35.62 -34.61
N GLU A 343 -22.70 35.64 -34.76
CA GLU A 343 -21.99 36.53 -35.69
C GLU A 343 -22.43 36.31 -37.16
N ASN A 344 -22.76 35.09 -37.57
CA ASN A 344 -23.27 34.80 -38.90
C ASN A 344 -24.75 35.20 -39.08
N ILE A 345 -25.54 35.22 -38.02
CA ILE A 345 -26.94 35.69 -38.08
C ILE A 345 -26.95 37.20 -38.17
N GLU A 346 -26.22 37.93 -37.32
CA GLU A 346 -26.09 39.41 -37.40
C GLU A 346 -25.58 39.85 -38.75
N ASN A 347 -24.57 39.18 -39.30
CA ASN A 347 -24.07 39.52 -40.64
C ASN A 347 -25.07 39.22 -41.79
N LYS A 348 -26.02 38.30 -41.59
CA LYS A 348 -27.10 38.04 -42.53
C LYS A 348 -28.20 39.07 -42.43
N ASP A 349 -28.54 39.47 -41.22
CA ASP A 349 -29.57 40.50 -40.99
C ASP A 349 -29.08 41.87 -41.48
N ASP A 350 -27.82 42.25 -41.22
CA ASP A 350 -27.17 43.45 -41.78
C ASP A 350 -27.13 43.41 -43.31
N LYS A 351 -26.96 42.25 -43.94
CA LYS A 351 -27.00 42.12 -45.38
C LYS A 351 -28.43 42.22 -45.96
N MET A 352 -29.40 41.69 -45.24
CA MET A 352 -30.82 41.82 -45.67
C MET A 352 -31.31 43.20 -45.49
N ASP A 353 -31.03 43.92 -44.43
CA ASP A 353 -31.35 45.30 -44.22
C ASP A 353 -30.72 46.20 -45.28
N ARG A 354 -29.48 45.99 -45.70
CA ARG A 354 -28.85 46.71 -46.80
C ARG A 354 -29.47 46.40 -48.17
N LEU A 355 -29.95 45.19 -48.40
CA LEU A 355 -30.62 44.80 -49.64
C LEU A 355 -32.03 45.34 -49.69
N GLU A 356 -32.75 45.51 -48.61
CA GLU A 356 -34.04 46.15 -48.54
C GLU A 356 -33.91 47.66 -48.77
N PHE A 357 -32.87 48.30 -48.22
CA PHE A 357 -32.60 49.73 -48.49
C PHE A 357 -32.23 49.98 -49.93
N MET A 358 -31.57 49.06 -50.62
CA MET A 358 -31.19 49.20 -52.03
C MET A 358 -32.35 48.93 -53.02
N ASN A 359 -33.44 48.34 -52.58
CA ASN A 359 -34.64 48.09 -53.41
C ASN A 359 -35.73 49.13 -53.20
N CYS A 360 -35.50 50.14 -52.37
CA CYS A 360 -36.44 51.29 -52.16
C CYS A 360 -35.99 52.56 -52.83
N GLU A 361 -34.93 52.57 -53.65
CA GLU A 361 -34.55 53.63 -54.60
C GLU A 361 -34.93 53.19 -56.02
#